data_eb5754587b2de9176157e5d70340c7d1
#
_entry.id   eb5754587b2de9176157e5d70340c7d1
#
_cell.length_a   1.000
_cell.length_b   1.000
_cell.length_c   1.000
_cell.angle_alpha   90.00
_cell.angle_beta   90.00
_cell.angle_gamma   90.00
#
_symmetry.space_group_name_H-M   'P 1'
#
loop_
_entity.id
_entity.type
_entity.pdbx_description
1 polymer ?
#
loop_
_entity_poly.entity_id
_entity_poly.type
_entity_poly.pdbx_seq_one_letter_code
_entity_poly.pdbx_strand_id
1 'polypeptide(L)' 'PTMVLFKGGREVARISGALGAADIERWVHSAL' A
#
# COMPACT_ATOMS: atom_id res chain seq x y z
N PRO A 1 -4.29 -4.29 11.35
CA PRO A 1 -4.45 -4.68 9.95
C PRO A 1 -3.18 -4.47 9.15
N THR A 2 -3.04 -5.21 8.07
CA THR A 2 -1.89 -5.12 7.19
C THR A 2 -2.37 -5.05 5.75
N MET A 3 -1.76 -4.16 4.96
CA MET A 3 -2.07 -4.05 3.55
C MET A 3 -0.86 -4.39 2.72
N VAL A 4 -1.08 -5.06 1.60
CA VAL A 4 -0.02 -5.45 0.69
C VAL A 4 -0.40 -4.98 -0.70
N LEU A 5 0.53 -4.37 -1.39
CA LEU A 5 0.33 -3.89 -2.75
C LEU A 5 1.08 -4.79 -3.72
N PHE A 6 0.35 -5.29 -4.71
CA PHE A 6 0.92 -6.13 -5.76
C PHE A 6 0.90 -5.39 -7.09
N LYS A 7 1.90 -5.64 -7.90
CA LYS A 7 1.95 -5.13 -9.26
C LYS A 7 2.54 -6.22 -10.16
N GLY A 8 1.79 -6.59 -11.20
CA GLY A 8 2.23 -7.63 -12.12
C GLY A 8 2.48 -8.97 -11.43
N GLY A 9 1.72 -9.28 -10.40
CA GLY A 9 1.85 -10.54 -9.66
C GLY A 9 2.97 -10.57 -8.62
N ARG A 10 3.64 -9.43 -8.36
CA ARG A 10 4.69 -9.37 -7.33
C ARG A 10 4.37 -8.29 -6.30
N GLU A 11 4.76 -8.56 -5.07
CA GLU A 11 4.60 -7.62 -3.98
C GLU A 11 5.59 -6.47 -4.15
N VAL A 12 5.09 -5.23 -4.22
CA VAL A 12 5.93 -4.04 -4.35
C VAL A 12 5.99 -3.22 -3.07
N ALA A 13 5.01 -3.36 -2.18
CA ALA A 13 5.01 -2.65 -0.91
C ALA A 13 4.12 -3.34 0.10
N ARG A 14 4.42 -3.13 1.38
CA ARG A 14 3.65 -3.68 2.49
C ARG A 14 3.62 -2.65 3.60
N ILE A 15 2.47 -2.45 4.21
CA ILE A 15 2.32 -1.50 5.29
C ILE A 15 1.41 -2.08 6.38
N SER A 16 1.80 -1.89 7.64
CA SER A 16 1.03 -2.34 8.79
C SER A 16 0.44 -1.14 9.52
N GLY A 17 -0.74 -1.32 10.08
CA GLY A 17 -1.43 -0.30 10.86
C GLY A 17 -2.69 0.18 10.18
N ALA A 18 -3.51 0.92 10.94
CA ALA A 18 -4.75 1.49 10.42
C ALA A 18 -4.45 2.85 9.79
N LEU A 19 -4.70 2.96 8.50
CA LEU A 19 -4.49 4.21 7.75
C LEU A 19 -5.80 4.78 7.25
N GLY A 20 -5.90 6.11 7.20
CA GLY A 20 -7.01 6.77 6.56
C GLY A 20 -6.91 6.68 5.04
N ALA A 21 -8.00 6.95 4.34
CA ALA A 21 -8.05 6.83 2.88
C ALA A 21 -6.99 7.68 2.16
N ALA A 22 -6.76 8.90 2.64
CA ALA A 22 -5.76 9.79 2.03
C ALA A 22 -4.35 9.24 2.18
N ASP A 23 -4.06 8.60 3.31
CA ASP A 23 -2.74 8.02 3.56
C ASP A 23 -2.53 6.79 2.68
N ILE A 24 -3.57 5.98 2.50
CA ILE A 24 -3.53 4.82 1.62
C ILE A 24 -3.23 5.26 0.19
N GLU A 25 -3.91 6.30 -0.27
CA GLU A 25 -3.72 6.84 -1.62
C GLU A 25 -2.29 7.32 -1.84
N ARG A 26 -1.75 8.07 -0.89
CA ARG A 26 -0.37 8.54 -0.98
C ARG A 26 0.63 7.38 -1.00
N TRP A 27 0.38 6.38 -0.16
CA TRP A 27 1.23 5.20 -0.10
C TRP A 27 1.24 4.43 -1.43
N VAL A 28 0.07 4.23 -2.02
CA VAL A 28 -0.05 3.54 -3.31
C VAL A 28 0.69 4.30 -4.40
N HIS A 29 0.51 5.62 -4.48
CA HIS A 29 1.20 6.45 -5.48
C HIS A 29 2.71 6.42 -5.29
N SER A 30 3.17 6.41 -4.06
CA SER A 30 4.59 6.37 -3.74
C SER A 30 5.22 5.03 -4.10
N ALA A 31 4.44 3.94 -4.04
CA ALA A 31 4.92 2.59 -4.31
C ALA A 31 4.85 2.20 -5.79
N LEU A 32 4.01 2.89 -6.54
CA LEU A 32 3.88 2.66 -7.98
C LEU A 32 4.76 3.65 -8.74
#